data_432e3836a1bcd1eb70b4e0668fd2a4d8
#
_entry.id   432e3836a1bcd1eb70b4e0668fd2a4d8
#
_cell.length_a   1.000
_cell.length_b   1.000
_cell.length_c   1.000
_cell.angle_alpha   90.00
_cell.angle_beta   90.00
_cell.angle_gamma   90.00
#
_symmetry.space_group_name_H-M   'P 1'
#
loop_
_entity.id
_entity.type
_entity.pdbx_description
1 polymer ?
#
loop_
_entity_poly.entity_id
_entity_poly.type
_entity_poly.pdbx_seq_one_letter_code
_entity_poly.pdbx_strand_id
1 'polypeptide(L)'
;MKKPARTLLWVLLDVLLVNASLFLAQVVRYSSNISYSFFENSIRLAPAMTVIFLLVFCGFGMYRTMWQYASANDVLRIALATLAASIITYGFSLAANAFVRPENLFRLHRMVYLLLWIISMAMVGASRLLYRIVVTHERLALLRAPRDDVRRVMVVGAGWAGASIVHEMQRGSYG
;
A
#
# COMPACT_ATOMS: atom_id res chain seq x y z
N MET A 1 -15.84 -11.82 -3.94
CA MET A 1 -15.77 -10.50 -4.62
C MET A 1 -15.10 -10.67 -5.97
N LYS A 2 -15.66 -10.11 -7.06
CA LYS A 2 -15.07 -10.15 -8.40
C LYS A 2 -13.71 -9.42 -8.40
N LYS A 3 -12.71 -9.97 -9.10
CA LYS A 3 -11.34 -9.41 -9.17
C LYS A 3 -11.27 -7.87 -9.37
N PRO A 4 -12.11 -7.24 -10.24
CA PRO A 4 -12.07 -5.79 -10.44
C PRO A 4 -12.52 -4.98 -9.22
N ALA A 5 -13.52 -5.44 -8.46
CA ALA A 5 -14.02 -4.73 -7.28
C ALA A 5 -12.96 -4.64 -6.16
N ARG A 6 -12.14 -5.68 -6.01
CA ARG A 6 -11.04 -5.71 -5.05
C ARG A 6 -9.92 -4.73 -5.43
N THR A 7 -9.59 -4.66 -6.72
CA THR A 7 -8.58 -3.71 -7.21
C THR A 7 -9.05 -2.27 -7.02
N LEU A 8 -10.31 -1.98 -7.31
CA LEU A 8 -10.90 -0.67 -7.10
C LEU A 8 -10.81 -0.23 -5.64
N LEU A 9 -11.12 -1.14 -4.71
CA LEU A 9 -11.04 -0.87 -3.28
C LEU A 9 -9.60 -0.52 -2.85
N TRP A 10 -8.58 -1.21 -3.38
CA TRP A 10 -7.18 -0.89 -3.12
C TRP A 10 -6.77 0.47 -3.68
N VAL A 11 -7.24 0.81 -4.88
CA VAL A 11 -6.98 2.14 -5.47
C VAL A 11 -7.61 3.24 -4.63
N LEU A 12 -8.86 3.09 -4.20
CA LEU A 12 -9.53 4.06 -3.33
C LEU A 12 -8.82 4.22 -1.98
N LEU A 13 -8.38 3.12 -1.39
CA LEU A 13 -7.62 3.14 -0.14
C LEU A 13 -6.29 3.89 -0.35
N ASP A 14 -5.55 3.61 -1.41
CA ASP A 14 -4.28 4.28 -1.70
C ASP A 14 -4.48 5.78 -1.95
N VAL A 15 -5.54 6.19 -2.65
CA VAL A 15 -5.91 7.60 -2.82
C VAL A 15 -6.09 8.29 -1.47
N LEU A 16 -6.84 7.66 -0.57
CA LEU A 16 -7.07 8.19 0.77
C LEU A 16 -5.78 8.29 1.58
N LEU A 17 -4.98 7.21 1.60
CA LEU A 17 -3.72 7.16 2.36
C LEU A 17 -2.69 8.16 1.85
N VAL A 18 -2.54 8.31 0.52
CA VAL A 18 -1.60 9.24 -0.09
C VAL A 18 -1.99 10.69 0.23
N ASN A 19 -3.28 11.04 0.15
CA ASN A 19 -3.73 12.37 0.53
C ASN A 19 -3.58 12.62 2.03
N ALA A 20 -3.95 11.65 2.87
CA ALA A 20 -3.73 11.74 4.31
C ALA A 20 -2.25 11.93 4.67
N SER A 21 -1.33 11.25 3.95
CA SER A 21 0.11 11.41 4.17
C SER A 21 0.62 12.81 3.83
N LEU A 22 0.06 13.47 2.81
CA LEU A 22 0.39 14.85 2.49
C LEU A 22 0.00 15.80 3.61
N PHE A 23 -1.24 15.70 4.12
CA PHE A 23 -1.70 16.51 5.24
C PHE A 23 -0.89 16.25 6.51
N LEU A 24 -0.60 14.97 6.81
CA LEU A 24 0.20 14.59 7.96
C LEU A 24 1.63 15.13 7.88
N ALA A 25 2.25 15.07 6.68
CA ALA A 25 3.58 15.64 6.45
C ALA A 25 3.62 17.15 6.74
N GLN A 26 2.55 17.86 6.42
CA GLN A 26 2.42 19.28 6.72
C GLN A 26 2.24 19.55 8.21
N VAL A 27 1.34 18.81 8.86
CA VAL A 27 1.11 18.92 10.31
C VAL A 27 2.43 18.67 11.06
N VAL A 28 3.16 17.63 10.71
CA VAL A 28 4.45 17.30 11.33
C VAL A 28 5.49 18.40 11.09
N ARG A 29 5.50 19.00 9.88
CA ARG A 29 6.49 20.03 9.54
C ARG A 29 6.22 21.37 10.20
N TYR A 30 4.97 21.78 10.26
CA TYR A 30 4.59 23.13 10.71
C TYR A 30 4.05 23.17 12.14
N SER A 31 3.86 22.00 12.78
CA SER A 31 3.35 21.87 14.17
C SER A 31 2.07 22.69 14.38
N SER A 32 2.11 23.75 15.16
CA SER A 32 0.94 24.59 15.49
C SER A 32 0.76 25.82 14.57
N ASN A 33 1.73 26.15 13.71
CA ASN A 33 1.72 27.34 12.86
C ASN A 33 1.44 27.04 11.39
N ILE A 34 0.34 26.36 11.10
CA ILE A 34 -0.09 26.10 9.71
C ILE A 34 -0.67 27.39 9.15
N SER A 35 0.08 28.08 8.30
CA SER A 35 -0.43 29.23 7.56
C SER A 35 -1.44 28.80 6.51
N TYR A 36 -2.52 29.53 6.34
CA TYR A 36 -3.61 29.24 5.40
C TYR A 36 -3.08 29.03 3.96
N SER A 37 -2.06 29.80 3.55
CA SER A 37 -1.43 29.69 2.22
C SER A 37 -0.77 28.32 1.96
N PHE A 38 -0.21 27.67 2.99
CA PHE A 38 0.37 26.33 2.83
C PHE A 38 -0.69 25.25 2.65
N PHE A 39 -1.81 25.39 3.32
CA PHE A 39 -2.94 24.48 3.16
C PHE A 39 -3.54 24.59 1.76
N GLU A 40 -3.70 25.79 1.23
CA GLU A 40 -4.19 26.04 -0.11
C GLU A 40 -3.27 25.43 -1.20
N ASN A 41 -1.95 25.65 -1.07
CA ASN A 41 -0.97 25.05 -1.99
C ASN A 41 -1.03 23.52 -1.98
N SER A 42 -1.32 22.92 -0.84
CA SER A 42 -1.44 21.46 -0.71
C SER A 42 -2.68 20.92 -1.39
N ILE A 43 -3.81 21.59 -1.22
CA ILE A 43 -5.06 21.21 -1.89
C ILE A 43 -4.90 21.30 -3.41
N ARG A 44 -4.19 22.31 -3.91
CA ARG A 44 -3.91 22.47 -5.35
C ARG A 44 -2.97 21.39 -5.88
N LEU A 45 -1.98 20.96 -5.10
CA LEU A 45 -1.04 19.91 -5.49
C LEU A 45 -1.64 18.50 -5.36
N ALA A 46 -2.58 18.29 -4.43
CA ALA A 46 -3.14 17.00 -4.08
C ALA A 46 -3.64 16.18 -5.28
N PRO A 47 -4.43 16.71 -6.24
CA PRO A 47 -4.92 15.92 -7.36
C PRO A 47 -3.80 15.47 -8.29
N ALA A 48 -2.84 16.35 -8.62
CA ALA A 48 -1.69 16.02 -9.47
C ALA A 48 -0.81 14.96 -8.78
N MET A 49 -0.53 15.13 -7.50
CA MET A 49 0.21 14.17 -6.68
C MET A 49 -0.49 12.81 -6.65
N THR A 50 -1.80 12.78 -6.42
CA THR A 50 -2.57 11.53 -6.39
C THR A 50 -2.45 10.77 -7.70
N VAL A 51 -2.59 11.45 -8.83
CA VAL A 51 -2.44 10.83 -10.16
C VAL A 51 -1.02 10.27 -10.33
N ILE A 52 0.02 11.03 -9.96
CA ILE A 52 1.42 10.59 -10.05
C ILE A 52 1.64 9.32 -9.21
N PHE A 53 1.17 9.30 -7.94
CA PHE A 53 1.31 8.12 -7.07
C PHE A 53 0.60 6.91 -7.65
N LEU A 54 -0.64 7.05 -8.16
CA LEU A 54 -1.37 5.95 -8.76
C LEU A 54 -0.69 5.40 -10.02
N LEU A 55 -0.16 6.26 -10.89
CA LEU A 55 0.57 5.85 -12.08
C LEU A 55 1.85 5.10 -11.72
N VAL A 56 2.61 5.59 -10.75
CA VAL A 56 3.82 4.91 -10.26
C VAL A 56 3.46 3.57 -9.63
N PHE A 57 2.43 3.49 -8.77
CA PHE A 57 1.98 2.24 -8.16
C PHE A 57 1.50 1.22 -9.20
N CYS A 58 0.84 1.68 -10.25
CA CYS A 58 0.45 0.85 -11.38
C CYS A 58 1.68 0.32 -12.14
N GLY A 59 2.66 1.19 -12.42
CA GLY A 59 3.91 0.84 -13.09
C GLY A 59 4.75 -0.17 -12.31
N PHE A 60 4.80 -0.04 -10.98
CA PHE A 60 5.45 -1.01 -10.10
C PHE A 60 4.63 -2.32 -9.91
N GLY A 61 3.46 -2.42 -10.54
CA GLY A 61 2.62 -3.62 -10.49
C GLY A 61 1.99 -3.90 -9.14
N MET A 62 1.87 -2.88 -8.27
CA MET A 62 1.35 -3.03 -6.91
C MET A 62 -0.09 -3.57 -6.86
N TYR A 63 -0.89 -3.33 -7.90
CA TYR A 63 -2.27 -3.82 -8.00
C TYR A 63 -2.41 -5.23 -8.60
N ARG A 64 -1.33 -5.78 -9.15
CA ARG A 64 -1.28 -7.13 -9.73
C ARG A 64 -0.80 -8.20 -8.75
N THR A 65 -0.11 -7.78 -7.69
CA THR A 65 0.50 -8.67 -6.69
C THR A 65 -0.55 -9.21 -5.73
N MET A 66 -0.49 -10.53 -5.46
CA MET A 66 -1.30 -11.16 -4.41
C MET A 66 -0.65 -10.92 -3.05
N TRP A 67 -1.10 -9.90 -2.33
CA TRP A 67 -0.55 -9.49 -1.03
C TRP A 67 -0.63 -10.55 0.09
N GLN A 68 -1.25 -11.70 -0.17
CA GLN A 68 -1.31 -12.82 0.79
C GLN A 68 0.06 -13.45 1.09
N TYR A 69 1.02 -13.31 0.15
CA TYR A 69 2.36 -13.89 0.23
C TYR A 69 3.45 -12.82 0.23
N ALA A 70 3.14 -11.63 0.76
CA ALA A 70 4.09 -10.52 0.80
C ALA A 70 5.41 -10.94 1.45
N SER A 71 6.50 -10.77 0.72
CA SER A 71 7.87 -11.03 1.15
C SER A 71 8.60 -9.71 1.49
N ALA A 72 9.84 -9.81 2.00
CA ALA A 72 10.70 -8.63 2.20
C ALA A 72 10.88 -7.80 0.92
N ASN A 73 10.87 -8.44 -0.25
CA ASN A 73 10.95 -7.78 -1.55
C ASN A 73 9.74 -6.86 -1.84
N ASP A 74 8.57 -7.17 -1.27
CA ASP A 74 7.39 -6.33 -1.47
C ASP A 74 7.48 -5.05 -0.64
N VAL A 75 8.09 -5.10 0.55
CA VAL A 75 8.38 -3.90 1.35
C VAL A 75 9.34 -2.99 0.61
N LEU A 76 10.41 -3.55 0.03
CA LEU A 76 11.35 -2.80 -0.79
C LEU A 76 10.65 -2.18 -2.02
N ARG A 77 9.76 -2.91 -2.67
CA ARG A 77 8.95 -2.40 -3.79
C ARG A 77 8.07 -1.21 -3.38
N ILE A 78 7.42 -1.28 -2.23
CA ILE A 78 6.63 -0.17 -1.68
C ILE A 78 7.53 1.04 -1.42
N ALA A 79 8.70 0.84 -0.77
CA ALA A 79 9.65 1.90 -0.48
C ALA A 79 10.14 2.60 -1.76
N LEU A 80 10.51 1.84 -2.77
CA LEU A 80 10.98 2.38 -4.05
C LEU A 80 9.85 3.07 -4.83
N ALA A 81 8.64 2.51 -4.83
CA ALA A 81 7.49 3.12 -5.51
C ALA A 81 7.11 4.46 -4.87
N THR A 82 7.02 4.52 -3.54
CA THR A 82 6.71 5.78 -2.83
C THR A 82 7.84 6.79 -2.96
N LEU A 83 9.12 6.37 -2.97
CA LEU A 83 10.26 7.24 -3.22
C LEU A 83 10.20 7.86 -4.63
N ALA A 84 10.02 7.02 -5.66
CA ALA A 84 9.91 7.47 -7.03
C ALA A 84 8.74 8.44 -7.22
N ALA A 85 7.56 8.13 -6.65
CA ALA A 85 6.39 9.00 -6.70
C ALA A 85 6.66 10.35 -6.03
N SER A 86 7.32 10.38 -4.87
CA SER A 86 7.68 11.62 -4.17
C SER A 86 8.68 12.47 -4.95
N ILE A 87 9.68 11.85 -5.58
CA ILE A 87 10.66 12.56 -6.45
C ILE A 87 9.96 13.15 -7.67
N ILE A 88 9.10 12.39 -8.34
CA ILE A 88 8.35 12.86 -9.50
C ILE A 88 7.41 14.00 -9.10
N THR A 89 6.74 13.91 -7.97
CA THR A 89 5.88 14.98 -7.44
C THR A 89 6.68 16.24 -7.14
N TYR A 90 7.88 16.11 -6.58
CA TYR A 90 8.78 17.25 -6.37
C TYR A 90 9.21 17.88 -7.68
N GLY A 91 9.64 17.09 -8.66
CA GLY A 91 9.98 17.56 -10.01
C GLY A 91 8.81 18.24 -10.71
N PHE A 92 7.61 17.68 -10.62
CA PHE A 92 6.38 18.29 -11.13
C PHE A 92 6.12 19.66 -10.50
N SER A 93 6.25 19.76 -9.17
CA SER A 93 6.07 21.01 -8.45
C SER A 93 7.07 22.08 -8.88
N LEU A 94 8.34 21.72 -9.12
CA LEU A 94 9.36 22.64 -9.65
C LEU A 94 9.01 23.10 -11.06
N ALA A 95 8.64 22.17 -11.94
CA ALA A 95 8.29 22.49 -13.33
C ALA A 95 7.04 23.38 -13.39
N ALA A 96 5.97 23.01 -12.66
CA ALA A 96 4.74 23.78 -12.62
C ALA A 96 4.99 25.23 -12.17
N ASN A 97 5.81 25.45 -11.14
CA ASN A 97 6.15 26.79 -10.67
C ASN A 97 7.05 27.56 -11.65
N ALA A 98 7.81 26.88 -12.51
CA ALA A 98 8.61 27.54 -13.55
C ALA A 98 7.73 28.07 -14.70
N PHE A 99 6.64 27.38 -15.02
CA PHE A 99 5.75 27.73 -16.13
C PHE A 99 4.60 28.66 -15.70
N VAL A 100 4.08 28.52 -14.48
CA VAL A 100 2.96 29.32 -13.93
C VAL A 100 3.53 30.46 -13.10
N ARG A 101 3.82 31.60 -13.74
CA ARG A 101 4.25 32.85 -13.06
C ARG A 101 3.05 33.56 -12.44
N PRO A 102 3.23 34.31 -11.30
CA PRO A 102 4.34 34.48 -10.36
C PRO A 102 4.08 33.96 -8.93
N GLU A 103 3.09 33.13 -8.67
CA GLU A 103 2.53 32.94 -7.33
C GLU A 103 3.04 31.73 -6.52
N ASN A 104 4.08 31.02 -6.96
CA ASN A 104 4.60 29.82 -6.22
C ASN A 104 3.50 28.85 -5.74
N LEU A 105 2.41 28.73 -6.51
CA LEU A 105 1.15 28.06 -6.15
C LEU A 105 1.30 26.54 -5.82
N PHE A 106 2.36 25.91 -6.34
CA PHE A 106 2.62 24.48 -6.15
C PHE A 106 3.88 24.24 -5.29
N ARG A 107 4.46 25.28 -4.69
CA ARG A 107 5.73 25.15 -3.98
C ARG A 107 5.49 24.84 -2.52
N LEU A 108 5.80 23.59 -2.15
CA LEU A 108 5.92 23.17 -0.76
C LEU A 108 7.39 23.19 -0.33
N HIS A 109 7.64 23.28 0.97
CA HIS A 109 8.99 23.21 1.51
C HIS A 109 9.62 21.83 1.23
N ARG A 110 10.91 21.77 0.88
CA ARG A 110 11.62 20.53 0.50
C ARG A 110 11.44 19.40 1.53
N MET A 111 11.44 19.74 2.82
CA MET A 111 11.24 18.77 3.90
C MET A 111 9.85 18.11 3.88
N VAL A 112 8.82 18.76 3.32
CA VAL A 112 7.48 18.17 3.20
C VAL A 112 7.50 16.97 2.24
N TYR A 113 8.27 17.03 1.14
CA TYR A 113 8.38 15.91 0.20
C TYR A 113 9.12 14.72 0.82
N LEU A 114 10.13 14.97 1.67
CA LEU A 114 10.82 13.91 2.41
C LEU A 114 9.89 13.26 3.43
N LEU A 115 9.15 14.06 4.19
CA LEU A 115 8.14 13.56 5.13
C LEU A 115 7.01 12.83 4.41
N LEU A 116 6.56 13.35 3.27
CA LEU A 116 5.57 12.70 2.41
C LEU A 116 6.03 11.30 2.01
N TRP A 117 7.28 11.12 1.59
CA TRP A 117 7.84 9.81 1.28
C TRP A 117 7.77 8.86 2.48
N ILE A 118 8.31 9.29 3.64
CA ILE A 118 8.38 8.44 4.84
C ILE A 118 6.98 8.07 5.32
N ILE A 119 6.08 9.04 5.40
CA ILE A 119 4.72 8.83 5.90
C ILE A 119 3.90 7.99 4.92
N SER A 120 3.98 8.25 3.60
CA SER A 120 3.27 7.46 2.61
C SER A 120 3.78 6.02 2.57
N MET A 121 5.10 5.79 2.68
CA MET A 121 5.68 4.46 2.80
C MET A 121 5.13 3.73 4.03
N ALA A 122 5.10 4.40 5.19
CA ALA A 122 4.59 3.81 6.43
C ALA A 122 3.09 3.49 6.33
N MET A 123 2.26 4.43 5.84
CA MET A 123 0.80 4.24 5.75
C MET A 123 0.42 3.17 4.73
N VAL A 124 0.99 3.22 3.51
CA VAL A 124 0.74 2.22 2.48
C VAL A 124 1.28 0.86 2.90
N GLY A 125 2.48 0.80 3.49
CA GLY A 125 3.06 -0.42 4.02
C GLY A 125 2.21 -1.03 5.13
N ALA A 126 1.80 -0.22 6.11
CA ALA A 126 0.94 -0.66 7.21
C ALA A 126 -0.40 -1.20 6.70
N SER A 127 -1.03 -0.56 5.73
CA SER A 127 -2.31 -1.04 5.16
C SER A 127 -2.17 -2.44 4.54
N ARG A 128 -1.06 -2.71 3.84
CA ARG A 128 -0.76 -4.02 3.24
C ARG A 128 -0.47 -5.08 4.31
N LEU A 129 0.30 -4.72 5.34
CA LEU A 129 0.60 -5.62 6.47
C LEU A 129 -0.66 -5.97 7.28
N LEU A 130 -1.49 -4.97 7.60
CA LEU A 130 -2.76 -5.18 8.31
C LEU A 130 -3.67 -6.12 7.54
N TYR A 131 -3.84 -5.90 6.24
CA TYR A 131 -4.60 -6.81 5.39
C TYR A 131 -4.08 -8.25 5.46
N ARG A 132 -2.76 -8.44 5.39
CA ARG A 132 -2.13 -9.76 5.51
C ARG A 132 -2.44 -10.41 6.86
N ILE A 133 -2.28 -9.65 7.96
CA ILE A 133 -2.55 -10.16 9.31
C ILE A 133 -4.00 -10.62 9.42
N VAL A 134 -4.96 -9.78 9.02
CA VAL A 134 -6.40 -10.09 9.10
C VAL A 134 -6.73 -11.36 8.30
N VAL A 135 -6.30 -11.44 7.04
CA VAL A 135 -6.58 -12.60 6.18
C VAL A 135 -5.91 -13.87 6.70
N THR A 136 -4.71 -13.76 7.28
CA THR A 136 -4.02 -14.92 7.87
C THR A 136 -4.72 -15.39 9.13
N HIS A 137 -5.16 -14.47 9.99
CA HIS A 137 -5.93 -14.82 11.20
C HIS A 137 -7.27 -15.47 10.89
N GLU A 138 -8.01 -14.95 9.91
CA GLU A 138 -9.28 -15.57 9.48
C GLU A 138 -9.07 -17.00 8.98
N ARG A 139 -8.02 -17.24 8.18
CA ARG A 139 -7.70 -18.60 7.72
C ARG A 139 -7.31 -19.54 8.85
N LEU A 140 -6.51 -19.06 9.80
CA LEU A 140 -6.16 -19.86 10.99
C LEU A 140 -7.36 -20.13 11.89
N ALA A 141 -8.29 -19.19 12.03
CA ALA A 141 -9.53 -19.38 12.78
C ALA A 141 -10.43 -20.41 12.11
N LEU A 142 -10.56 -20.39 10.77
CA LEU A 142 -11.30 -21.40 10.02
C LEU A 142 -10.68 -22.80 10.11
N LEU A 143 -9.35 -22.88 10.21
CA LEU A 143 -8.64 -24.14 10.43
C LEU A 143 -8.76 -24.64 11.89
N ARG A 144 -9.01 -23.75 12.83
CA ARG A 144 -9.22 -24.06 14.26
C ARG A 144 -10.68 -24.31 14.64
N ALA A 145 -11.62 -23.96 13.76
CA ALA A 145 -13.03 -24.29 14.02
C ALA A 145 -13.17 -25.82 14.20
N PRO A 146 -13.79 -26.28 15.31
CA PRO A 146 -14.02 -27.69 15.51
C PRO A 146 -14.97 -28.17 14.41
N ARG A 147 -14.42 -28.89 13.43
CA ARG A 147 -15.20 -29.68 12.50
C ARG A 147 -15.42 -31.01 13.18
N ASP A 148 -16.65 -31.37 13.48
CA ASP A 148 -17.03 -32.63 14.08
C ASP A 148 -16.65 -33.87 13.25
N ASP A 149 -16.19 -33.68 12.03
CA ASP A 149 -15.82 -34.72 11.08
C ASP A 149 -14.35 -34.65 10.65
N VAL A 150 -13.44 -34.25 11.52
CA VAL A 150 -12.00 -34.19 11.21
C VAL A 150 -11.34 -35.52 11.60
N ARG A 151 -11.02 -36.36 10.64
CA ARG A 151 -10.11 -37.51 10.84
C ARG A 151 -8.69 -36.98 11.00
N ARG A 152 -8.10 -37.19 12.16
CA ARG A 152 -6.70 -36.87 12.41
C ARG A 152 -5.82 -37.93 11.77
N VAL A 153 -5.10 -37.57 10.71
CA VAL A 153 -4.16 -38.46 10.01
C VAL A 153 -2.74 -37.99 10.30
N MET A 154 -1.89 -38.91 10.75
CA MET A 154 -0.47 -38.65 10.93
C MET A 154 0.29 -39.17 9.70
N VAL A 155 0.93 -38.27 8.99
CA VAL A 155 1.80 -38.63 7.85
C VAL A 155 3.23 -38.74 8.35
N VAL A 156 3.80 -39.94 8.32
CA VAL A 156 5.20 -40.21 8.68
C VAL A 156 6.04 -40.19 7.41
N GLY A 157 6.93 -39.22 7.32
CA GLY A 157 7.83 -39.02 6.19
C GLY A 157 7.75 -37.60 5.62
N ALA A 158 8.84 -36.83 5.79
CA ALA A 158 8.94 -35.43 5.35
C ALA A 158 9.41 -35.30 3.88
N GLY A 159 9.40 -36.40 3.11
CA GLY A 159 9.82 -36.41 1.72
C GLY A 159 8.74 -35.89 0.75
N TRP A 160 9.10 -35.80 -0.53
CA TRP A 160 8.21 -35.34 -1.60
C TRP A 160 6.87 -36.12 -1.66
N ALA A 161 6.90 -37.44 -1.41
CA ALA A 161 5.71 -38.28 -1.38
C ALA A 161 4.74 -37.87 -0.23
N GLY A 162 5.25 -37.62 0.96
CA GLY A 162 4.43 -37.15 2.10
C GLY A 162 3.79 -35.77 1.82
N ALA A 163 4.51 -34.88 1.22
CA ALA A 163 3.99 -33.55 0.83
C ALA A 163 2.87 -33.68 -0.24
N SER A 164 3.03 -34.58 -1.21
CA SER A 164 2.02 -34.83 -2.24
C SER A 164 0.73 -35.39 -1.67
N ILE A 165 0.83 -36.36 -0.74
CA ILE A 165 -0.34 -36.96 -0.06
C ILE A 165 -1.11 -35.91 0.75
N VAL A 166 -0.41 -35.06 1.53
CA VAL A 166 -1.03 -33.97 2.29
C VAL A 166 -1.73 -32.98 1.38
N HIS A 167 -1.12 -32.63 0.25
CA HIS A 167 -1.70 -31.71 -0.71
C HIS A 167 -2.97 -32.28 -1.38
N GLU A 168 -3.00 -33.58 -1.64
CA GLU A 168 -4.14 -34.27 -2.24
C GLU A 168 -5.29 -34.43 -1.26
N MET A 169 -5.01 -34.77 0.00
CA MET A 169 -6.00 -34.78 1.08
C MET A 169 -6.64 -33.41 1.34
N GLN A 170 -5.85 -32.32 1.22
CA GLN A 170 -6.36 -30.94 1.35
C GLN A 170 -7.25 -30.50 0.17
N ARG A 171 -7.16 -31.16 -0.97
CA ARG A 171 -8.00 -30.89 -2.16
C ARG A 171 -9.38 -31.54 -2.09
N GLY A 172 -9.67 -32.33 -1.05
CA GLY A 172 -10.99 -32.91 -0.85
C GLY A 172 -11.34 -34.02 -1.84
N SER A 173 -10.35 -34.71 -2.41
CA SER A 173 -10.54 -35.76 -3.41
C SER A 173 -10.92 -37.12 -2.80
N TYR A 174 -11.04 -37.20 -1.48
CA TYR A 174 -11.49 -38.40 -0.76
C TYR A 174 -12.67 -38.02 0.15
N GLY A 175 -13.83 -37.85 -0.44
CA GLY A 175 -15.12 -37.82 0.20
C GLY A 175 -15.87 -39.10 -0.04
#